data_0270ccfbf927c0d759b936afa74a26f7
#
_entry.id   0270ccfbf927c0d759b936afa74a26f7
#
_cell.length_a   1.000
_cell.length_b   1.000
_cell.length_c   1.000
_cell.angle_alpha   90.00
_cell.angle_beta   90.00
_cell.angle_gamma   90.00
#
_symmetry.space_group_name_H-M   'P 1'
#
loop_
_entity.id
_entity.type
_entity.pdbx_description
1 polymer ?
#
loop_
_entity_poly.entity_id
_entity_poly.type
_entity_poly.pdbx_seq_one_letter_code
_entity_poly.pdbx_strand_id
1 'polypeptide(L)' 'MKIEKYFFLNNVDKVEKFINDIAIINSRVDLIYENNIYDAKSILMILSIDLCEKLKLVLHSDNEDEIRKFNEIAEEYK' A
#
# COMPACT_ATOMS: atom_id res chain seq x y z
N MET A 1 9.12 7.26 -11.77
CA MET A 1 8.12 8.20 -11.23
C MET A 1 7.55 7.66 -9.93
N LYS A 2 7.19 8.53 -9.00
CA LYS A 2 6.59 8.13 -7.72
C LYS A 2 5.14 8.59 -7.68
N ILE A 3 4.25 7.67 -7.34
CA ILE A 3 2.82 7.96 -7.15
C ILE A 3 2.51 7.76 -5.68
N GLU A 4 2.05 8.80 -5.01
CA GLU A 4 1.74 8.75 -3.58
C GLU A 4 0.24 8.80 -3.36
N LYS A 5 -0.27 7.90 -2.50
CA LYS A 5 -1.68 7.85 -2.13
C LYS A 5 -1.80 7.59 -0.64
N TYR A 6 -2.83 8.16 -0.02
CA TYR A 6 -3.16 7.88 1.36
C TYR A 6 -4.27 6.82 1.42
N PHE A 7 -4.24 6.01 2.48
CA PHE A 7 -5.21 4.94 2.63
C PHE A 7 -5.40 4.56 4.09
N PHE A 8 -6.47 3.81 4.36
CA PHE A 8 -6.78 3.28 5.69
C PHE A 8 -7.08 1.79 5.57
N LEU A 9 -6.49 0.99 6.45
CA LEU A 9 -6.82 -0.43 6.54
C LEU A 9 -7.87 -0.68 7.61
N ASN A 10 -7.80 0.04 8.72
CA ASN A 10 -8.75 0.05 9.84
C ASN A 10 -8.81 -1.23 10.68
N ASN A 11 -8.58 -2.39 10.11
CA ASN A 11 -8.57 -3.65 10.86
C ASN A 11 -7.76 -4.71 10.13
N VAL A 12 -7.45 -5.80 10.85
CA VAL A 12 -6.60 -6.87 10.31
C VAL A 12 -7.29 -7.67 9.20
N ASP A 13 -8.63 -7.67 9.16
CA ASP A 13 -9.34 -8.43 8.13
C ASP A 13 -9.07 -7.90 6.73
N LYS A 14 -8.75 -6.61 6.61
CA LYS A 14 -8.45 -5.99 5.33
C LYS A 14 -7.01 -6.18 4.89
N VAL A 15 -6.13 -6.56 5.80
CA VAL A 15 -4.69 -6.67 5.50
C VAL A 15 -4.42 -7.76 4.47
N GLU A 16 -5.03 -8.92 4.63
CA GLU A 16 -4.81 -10.03 3.70
C GLU A 16 -5.24 -9.67 2.28
N LYS A 17 -6.44 -9.07 2.15
CA LYS A 17 -6.92 -8.64 0.84
C LYS A 17 -6.01 -7.57 0.25
N PHE A 18 -5.58 -6.62 1.07
CA PHE A 18 -4.66 -5.56 0.64
C PHE A 18 -3.34 -6.15 0.11
N ILE A 19 -2.76 -7.09 0.84
CA ILE A 19 -1.50 -7.73 0.42
C ILE A 19 -1.69 -8.46 -0.91
N ASN A 20 -2.80 -9.17 -1.07
CA ASN A 20 -3.10 -9.86 -2.32
C ASN A 20 -3.29 -8.89 -3.49
N ASP A 21 -3.96 -7.75 -3.23
CA ASP A 21 -4.16 -6.73 -4.25
C ASP A 21 -2.82 -6.11 -4.68
N ILE A 22 -1.97 -5.77 -3.73
CA ILE A 22 -0.66 -5.16 -4.00
C ILE A 22 0.28 -6.14 -4.69
N ALA A 23 0.15 -7.43 -4.43
CA ALA A 23 1.03 -8.45 -5.00
C ALA A 23 0.99 -8.52 -6.52
N ILE A 24 -0.10 -8.04 -7.15
CA ILE A 24 -0.19 -8.02 -8.62
C ILE A 24 0.68 -6.93 -9.25
N ILE A 25 1.16 -5.99 -8.44
CA ILE A 25 2.06 -4.93 -8.92
C ILE A 25 3.50 -5.44 -8.77
N ASN A 26 4.23 -5.51 -9.88
CA ASN A 26 5.60 -6.04 -9.88
C ASN A 26 6.63 -5.03 -9.39
N SER A 27 6.33 -3.74 -9.52
CA SER A 27 7.22 -2.68 -9.09
C SER A 27 7.19 -2.51 -7.58
N ARG A 28 8.18 -1.78 -7.05
CA ARG A 28 8.28 -1.52 -5.62
C ARG A 28 7.13 -0.64 -5.15
N VAL A 29 6.51 -1.04 -4.05
CA VAL A 29 5.50 -0.24 -3.35
C VAL A 29 5.93 -0.11 -1.90
N ASP A 30 6.13 1.12 -1.46
CA ASP A 30 6.51 1.42 -0.07
C ASP A 30 5.30 1.85 0.73
N LEU A 31 5.32 1.53 2.01
CA LEU A 31 4.37 2.04 2.99
C LEU A 31 5.13 2.95 3.94
N ILE A 32 4.68 4.19 4.07
CA ILE A 32 5.30 5.18 4.95
C ILE A 32 4.43 5.32 6.19
N TYR A 33 5.05 5.10 7.36
CA TYR A 33 4.38 5.19 8.64
C TYR A 33 5.36 5.79 9.66
N GLU A 34 4.97 6.89 10.29
CA GLU A 34 5.79 7.60 11.28
C GLU A 34 7.22 7.84 10.81
N ASN A 35 7.37 8.34 9.57
CA ASN A 35 8.65 8.65 8.93
C ASN A 35 9.54 7.43 8.64
N ASN A 36 9.02 6.22 8.82
CA ASN A 36 9.72 4.99 8.45
C ASN A 36 9.17 4.44 7.17
N ILE A 37 10.03 3.78 6.40
CA ILE A 37 9.67 3.19 5.12
C ILE A 37 9.62 1.67 5.28
N TYR A 38 8.47 1.08 4.95
CA TYR A 38 8.27 -0.36 5.01
C TYR A 38 7.90 -0.88 3.63
N ASP A 39 8.17 -2.16 3.40
CA ASP A 39 7.72 -2.83 2.17
C ASP A 39 6.21 -3.10 2.28
N ALA A 40 5.40 -2.46 1.41
CA ALA A 40 3.95 -2.62 1.44
C ALA A 40 3.50 -4.05 1.15
N LYS A 41 4.39 -4.91 0.62
CA LYS A 41 4.10 -6.31 0.34
C LYS A 41 4.41 -7.24 1.51
N SER A 42 4.93 -6.72 2.61
CA SER A 42 5.29 -7.53 3.78
C SER A 42 4.14 -7.53 4.78
N ILE A 43 3.44 -8.65 4.90
CA ILE A 43 2.32 -8.78 5.82
C ILE A 43 2.77 -8.61 7.28
N LEU A 44 3.94 -9.13 7.64
CA LEU A 44 4.45 -9.03 9.02
C LEU A 44 4.72 -7.57 9.40
N MET A 45 5.24 -6.77 8.48
CA MET A 45 5.50 -5.37 8.74
C MET A 45 4.20 -4.59 8.89
N ILE A 46 3.22 -4.87 8.04
CA ILE A 46 1.93 -4.18 8.10
C ILE A 46 1.20 -4.49 9.39
N LEU A 47 1.25 -5.75 9.86
CA LEU A 47 0.61 -6.13 11.11
C LEU A 47 1.27 -5.54 12.34
N SER A 48 2.51 -5.03 12.21
CA SER A 48 3.23 -4.43 13.32
C SER A 48 2.95 -2.94 13.54
N ILE A 49 2.21 -2.30 12.63
CA ILE A 49 1.91 -0.88 12.71
C ILE A 49 0.46 -0.66 13.16
N ASP A 50 0.12 0.59 13.52
CA ASP A 50 -1.24 0.95 13.92
C ASP A 50 -2.10 1.10 12.66
N LEU A 51 -3.01 0.14 12.44
CA LEU A 51 -3.86 0.11 11.26
C LEU A 51 -4.97 1.16 11.28
N CYS A 52 -5.21 1.81 12.41
CA CYS A 52 -6.21 2.86 12.52
C CYS A 52 -5.68 4.22 12.06
N GLU A 53 -4.37 4.32 11.87
CA GLU A 53 -3.74 5.55 11.41
C GLU A 53 -3.85 5.67 9.89
N LYS A 54 -3.79 6.92 9.42
CA LYS A 54 -3.68 7.21 8.00
C LYS A 54 -2.30 6.80 7.51
N LEU A 55 -2.25 5.98 6.50
CA LEU A 55 -1.01 5.43 5.95
C LEU A 55 -0.78 5.99 4.55
N LYS A 56 0.49 6.03 4.15
CA LYS A 56 0.86 6.53 2.83
C LYS A 56 1.50 5.41 2.02
N LEU A 57 1.02 5.20 0.81
CA LEU A 57 1.61 4.27 -0.14
C LEU A 57 2.37 5.05 -1.21
N VAL A 58 3.53 4.55 -1.58
CA VAL A 58 4.34 5.13 -2.66
C VAL A 58 4.67 4.06 -3.67
N LEU A 59 4.17 4.21 -4.89
CA LEU A 59 4.49 3.32 -6.00
C LEU A 59 5.67 3.89 -6.78
N HIS A 60 6.68 3.05 -7.02
CA HIS A 60 7.84 3.41 -7.83
C HIS A 60 7.73 2.73 -9.20
N SER A 61 7.02 3.35 -10.13
CA SER A 61 6.78 2.77 -11.45
C SER A 61 6.44 3.83 -12.48
N ASP A 62 6.84 3.59 -13.73
CA ASP A 62 6.43 4.36 -14.90
C ASP A 62 5.45 3.58 -15.78
N ASN A 63 5.10 2.36 -15.39
CA ASN A 63 4.21 1.50 -16.15
C ASN A 63 2.77 1.94 -15.94
N GLU A 64 2.07 2.32 -17.01
CA GLU A 64 0.70 2.83 -16.94
C GLU A 64 -0.29 1.83 -16.37
N ASP A 65 -0.15 0.55 -16.69
CA ASP A 65 -1.02 -0.49 -16.16
C ASP A 65 -0.86 -0.64 -14.65
N GLU A 66 0.38 -0.57 -14.16
CA GLU A 66 0.64 -0.65 -12.73
C GLU A 66 0.13 0.58 -11.99
N ILE A 67 0.29 1.76 -12.59
CA ILE A 67 -0.22 3.00 -12.01
C ILE A 67 -1.75 2.93 -11.90
N ARG A 68 -2.42 2.43 -12.93
CA ARG A 68 -3.88 2.27 -12.91
C ARG A 68 -4.31 1.31 -11.81
N LYS A 69 -3.66 0.14 -11.71
CA LYS A 69 -3.96 -0.84 -10.66
C LYS A 69 -3.74 -0.26 -9.28
N PHE A 70 -2.64 0.46 -9.10
CA PHE A 70 -2.32 1.11 -7.83
C PHE A 70 -3.39 2.12 -7.43
N ASN A 71 -3.84 2.95 -8.37
CA ASN A 71 -4.89 3.93 -8.12
C ASN A 71 -6.21 3.26 -7.73
N GLU A 72 -6.56 2.16 -8.38
CA GLU A 72 -7.77 1.40 -8.06
C GLU A 72 -7.69 0.82 -6.64
N ILE A 73 -6.54 0.29 -6.26
CA ILE A 73 -6.33 -0.25 -4.92
C ILE A 73 -6.45 0.86 -3.88
N ALA A 74 -5.81 2.00 -4.12
CA ALA A 74 -5.86 3.13 -3.19
C ALA A 74 -7.29 3.64 -2.99
N GLU A 75 -8.11 3.65 -4.05
CA GLU A 75 -9.52 4.05 -3.95
C GLU A 75 -10.32 3.12 -3.05
N GLU A 76 -10.01 1.83 -3.09
CA GLU A 76 -10.73 0.84 -2.28
C GLU A 76 -10.47 1.03 -0.77
N TYR A 77 -9.30 1.52 -0.41
CA TYR A 77 -8.90 1.63 1.00
C TYR A 77 -8.81 3.08 1.51
N LYS A 78 -9.35 4.03 0.79
CA LYS A 78 -9.29 5.43 1.21
C LYS A 78 -10.23 5.77 2.38
#